data_a8a8824128f6904bd0f0f88d5337e6e6
#
_entry.id   a8a8824128f6904bd0f0f88d5337e6e6
#
_cell.length_a   1.000
_cell.length_b   1.000
_cell.length_c   1.000
_cell.angle_alpha   90.00
_cell.angle_beta   90.00
_cell.angle_gamma   90.00
#
_symmetry.space_group_name_H-M   'P 1'
#
loop_
_entity.id
_entity.type
_entity.pdbx_description
1 polymer ?
#
loop_
_entity_poly.entity_id
_entity_poly.type
_entity_poly.pdbx_seq_one_letter_code
_entity_poly.pdbx_strand_id
1 'polypeptide(L)'
;MTVVRTLEGRRALITGANQGLGLAIAKAYVQAGASVMLCARDAAKLAGAQSDVAALAAADQRVCVMRADVAVPDDVSALMAATLEQLGGLEILVNNAGVYGPMGPIESIDWAEFTRAMDININGSVLPMRAVLPHFKQQRYGKIVQLSGGGATNPLPRIIAYAASKAAIVRLAESVAVDVKDFGIDVNSIAPGALNTRMMDELLAAGASAVGEAFYKRMASLAESGTTPLEVGASLAVYLGSAASDGITGRLISAPWDPWESLHDHRVELASSDIYTLRRIVPRDRSQTWGDK
;
A
#
# COMPACT_ATOMS: atom_id res chain seq x y z
N MET A 1 20.87 -2.00 -21.65
CA MET A 1 20.74 -0.94 -20.63
C MET A 1 20.96 -1.60 -19.26
N THR A 2 21.92 -1.13 -18.49
CA THR A 2 22.14 -1.63 -17.13
C THR A 2 20.94 -1.20 -16.27
N VAL A 3 20.20 -2.14 -15.72
CA VAL A 3 19.09 -1.84 -14.79
C VAL A 3 19.72 -1.20 -13.56
N VAL A 4 19.32 0.02 -13.24
CA VAL A 4 19.81 0.72 -12.04
C VAL A 4 19.19 0.03 -10.82
N ARG A 5 20.01 -0.63 -9.99
CA ARG A 5 19.58 -1.37 -8.78
C ARG A 5 19.37 -0.39 -7.63
N THR A 6 18.29 0.40 -7.69
CA THR A 6 17.99 1.48 -6.72
C THR A 6 17.68 0.98 -5.30
N LEU A 7 17.41 -0.32 -5.14
CA LEU A 7 17.17 -1.00 -3.87
C LEU A 7 18.26 -2.01 -3.52
N GLU A 8 19.47 -1.87 -4.12
CA GLU A 8 20.58 -2.78 -3.84
C GLU A 8 20.90 -2.85 -2.35
N GLY A 9 21.00 -4.08 -1.82
CA GLY A 9 21.25 -4.35 -0.41
C GLY A 9 20.09 -4.03 0.54
N ARG A 10 18.94 -3.54 0.04
CA ARG A 10 17.74 -3.32 0.84
C ARG A 10 16.98 -4.63 1.05
N ARG A 11 16.26 -4.70 2.18
CA ARG A 11 15.42 -5.84 2.57
C ARG A 11 14.01 -5.36 2.80
N ALA A 12 13.03 -6.05 2.21
CA ALA A 12 11.64 -5.62 2.25
C ALA A 12 10.70 -6.74 2.72
N LEU A 13 9.74 -6.40 3.58
CA LEU A 13 8.59 -7.22 3.89
C LEU A 13 7.39 -6.71 3.10
N ILE A 14 6.74 -7.59 2.32
CA ILE A 14 5.59 -7.24 1.46
C ILE A 14 4.40 -8.11 1.84
N THR A 15 3.32 -7.49 2.34
CA THR A 15 2.10 -8.20 2.73
C THR A 15 1.13 -8.33 1.56
N GLY A 16 0.36 -9.42 1.52
CA GLY A 16 -0.55 -9.70 0.40
C GLY A 16 0.18 -9.92 -0.93
N ALA A 17 1.38 -10.50 -0.89
CA ALA A 17 2.31 -10.58 -2.03
C ALA A 17 2.14 -11.81 -2.91
N ASN A 18 1.09 -12.61 -2.73
CA ASN A 18 0.86 -13.85 -3.49
C ASN A 18 0.18 -13.64 -4.86
N GLN A 19 -0.25 -12.42 -5.17
CA GLN A 19 -0.93 -12.08 -6.45
C GLN A 19 -1.06 -10.56 -6.62
N GLY A 20 -1.52 -10.12 -7.81
CA GLY A 20 -1.88 -8.72 -8.10
C GLY A 20 -0.75 -7.75 -7.84
N LEU A 21 -1.09 -6.57 -7.28
CA LEU A 21 -0.11 -5.50 -7.07
C LEU A 21 1.01 -5.91 -6.10
N GLY A 22 0.72 -6.66 -5.03
CA GLY A 22 1.74 -7.11 -4.08
C GLY A 22 2.80 -8.00 -4.74
N LEU A 23 2.40 -8.89 -5.64
CA LEU A 23 3.32 -9.70 -6.43
C LEU A 23 4.12 -8.86 -7.44
N ALA A 24 3.46 -7.88 -8.08
CA ALA A 24 4.15 -6.96 -9.00
C ALA A 24 5.20 -6.11 -8.27
N ILE A 25 4.89 -5.62 -7.07
CA ILE A 25 5.84 -4.90 -6.21
C ILE A 25 7.01 -5.81 -5.83
N ALA A 26 6.75 -7.07 -5.45
CA ALA A 26 7.81 -8.02 -5.09
C ALA A 26 8.77 -8.27 -6.26
N LYS A 27 8.24 -8.47 -7.47
CA LYS A 27 9.04 -8.63 -8.70
C LYS A 27 9.88 -7.38 -8.98
N ALA A 28 9.27 -6.19 -8.91
CA ALA A 28 9.97 -4.93 -9.13
C ALA A 28 11.06 -4.66 -8.07
N TYR A 29 10.82 -5.01 -6.81
CA TYR A 29 11.80 -4.86 -5.74
C TYR A 29 13.02 -5.73 -5.94
N VAL A 30 12.82 -7.01 -6.32
CA VAL A 30 13.93 -7.92 -6.63
C VAL A 30 14.70 -7.44 -7.86
N GLN A 31 14.02 -7.00 -8.92
CA GLN A 31 14.67 -6.42 -10.09
C GLN A 31 15.46 -5.14 -9.76
N ALA A 32 14.98 -4.36 -8.77
CA ALA A 32 15.70 -3.18 -8.26
C ALA A 32 16.82 -3.51 -7.27
N GLY A 33 17.06 -4.78 -6.94
CA GLY A 33 18.19 -5.23 -6.13
C GLY A 33 17.85 -5.58 -4.66
N ALA A 34 16.59 -5.54 -4.24
CA ALA A 34 16.19 -5.89 -2.87
C ALA A 34 16.10 -7.39 -2.64
N SER A 35 16.37 -7.82 -1.40
CA SER A 35 15.89 -9.11 -0.87
C SER A 35 14.49 -8.93 -0.29
N VAL A 36 13.61 -9.96 -0.39
CA VAL A 36 12.22 -9.82 -0.01
C VAL A 36 11.72 -10.98 0.87
N MET A 37 10.87 -10.65 1.84
CA MET A 37 9.98 -11.56 2.54
C MET A 37 8.56 -11.33 2.02
N LEU A 38 7.94 -12.34 1.44
CA LEU A 38 6.56 -12.30 0.96
C LEU A 38 5.63 -12.92 1.99
N CYS A 39 4.52 -12.27 2.26
CA CYS A 39 3.52 -12.76 3.20
C CYS A 39 2.14 -12.81 2.56
N ALA A 40 1.42 -13.90 2.78
CA ALA A 40 0.01 -14.06 2.45
C ALA A 40 -0.61 -15.23 3.24
N ARG A 41 -1.95 -15.35 3.20
CA ARG A 41 -2.68 -16.43 3.88
C ARG A 41 -2.72 -17.76 3.10
N ASP A 42 -2.71 -17.67 1.78
CA ASP A 42 -2.77 -18.83 0.86
C ASP A 42 -1.35 -19.34 0.59
N ALA A 43 -1.00 -20.45 1.24
CA ALA A 43 0.35 -21.03 1.16
C ALA A 43 0.69 -21.54 -0.26
N ALA A 44 -0.29 -22.10 -0.99
CA ALA A 44 -0.06 -22.64 -2.33
C ALA A 44 0.24 -21.53 -3.34
N LYS A 45 -0.58 -20.46 -3.34
CA LYS A 45 -0.30 -19.28 -4.18
C LYS A 45 0.98 -18.57 -3.78
N LEU A 46 1.31 -18.55 -2.47
CA LEU A 46 2.53 -17.92 -1.96
C LEU A 46 3.79 -18.66 -2.44
N ALA A 47 3.76 -19.99 -2.49
CA ALA A 47 4.86 -20.80 -3.05
C ALA A 47 5.06 -20.54 -4.55
N GLY A 48 3.97 -20.40 -5.32
CA GLY A 48 4.04 -20.01 -6.74
C GLY A 48 4.64 -18.61 -6.92
N ALA A 49 4.20 -17.64 -6.09
CA ALA A 49 4.75 -16.29 -6.10
C ALA A 49 6.25 -16.26 -5.74
N GLN A 50 6.67 -17.09 -4.78
CA GLN A 50 8.09 -17.25 -4.45
C GLN A 50 8.91 -17.69 -5.65
N SER A 51 8.45 -18.72 -6.35
CA SER A 51 9.13 -19.25 -7.55
C SER A 51 9.26 -18.19 -8.64
N ASP A 52 8.17 -17.47 -8.90
CA ASP A 52 8.12 -16.38 -9.89
C ASP A 52 9.10 -15.25 -9.56
N VAL A 53 9.16 -14.83 -8.29
CA VAL A 53 10.02 -13.73 -7.84
C VAL A 53 11.48 -14.19 -7.77
N ALA A 54 11.74 -15.42 -7.31
CA ALA A 54 13.08 -15.99 -7.22
C ALA A 54 13.74 -16.15 -8.61
N ALA A 55 12.95 -16.40 -9.64
CA ALA A 55 13.43 -16.47 -11.03
C ALA A 55 14.03 -15.13 -11.54
N LEU A 56 13.71 -14.01 -10.87
CA LEU A 56 14.21 -12.67 -11.20
C LEU A 56 15.37 -12.23 -10.29
N ALA A 57 15.65 -13.00 -9.23
CA ALA A 57 16.64 -12.64 -8.22
C ALA A 57 18.07 -12.89 -8.71
N ALA A 58 18.98 -12.00 -8.38
CA ALA A 58 20.41 -12.22 -8.50
C ALA A 58 20.91 -13.13 -7.35
N ALA A 59 22.10 -13.68 -7.48
CA ALA A 59 22.66 -14.66 -6.53
C ALA A 59 22.87 -14.10 -5.10
N ASP A 60 22.98 -12.79 -4.96
CA ASP A 60 23.15 -12.07 -3.68
C ASP A 60 21.82 -11.74 -2.99
N GLN A 61 20.68 -11.99 -3.63
CA GLN A 61 19.36 -11.68 -3.12
C GLN A 61 18.68 -12.90 -2.52
N ARG A 62 17.83 -12.64 -1.51
CA ARG A 62 17.00 -13.66 -0.86
C ARG A 62 15.51 -13.40 -1.16
N VAL A 63 14.80 -14.46 -1.52
CA VAL A 63 13.34 -14.46 -1.71
C VAL A 63 12.74 -15.47 -0.74
N CYS A 64 12.27 -14.96 0.39
CA CYS A 64 11.69 -15.73 1.47
C CYS A 64 10.18 -15.60 1.49
N VAL A 65 9.49 -16.59 2.03
CA VAL A 65 8.02 -16.57 2.19
C VAL A 65 7.63 -17.04 3.58
N MET A 66 6.55 -16.45 4.10
CA MET A 66 5.89 -16.94 5.30
C MET A 66 4.38 -16.79 5.20
N ARG A 67 3.65 -17.88 5.49
CA ARG A 67 2.20 -17.79 5.62
C ARG A 67 1.87 -17.06 6.93
N ALA A 68 1.07 -15.98 6.83
CA ALA A 68 0.58 -15.25 8.00
C ALA A 68 -0.73 -14.52 7.66
N ASP A 69 -1.62 -14.36 8.64
CA ASP A 69 -2.74 -13.43 8.59
C ASP A 69 -2.33 -12.12 9.28
N VAL A 70 -2.21 -11.04 8.51
CA VAL A 70 -1.78 -9.72 9.00
C VAL A 70 -2.74 -9.10 10.04
N ALA A 71 -3.97 -9.61 10.14
CA ALA A 71 -4.94 -9.20 11.17
C ALA A 71 -4.74 -9.93 12.52
N VAL A 72 -3.83 -10.92 12.60
CA VAL A 72 -3.57 -11.71 13.80
C VAL A 72 -2.23 -11.28 14.43
N PRO A 73 -2.22 -10.75 15.66
CA PRO A 73 -1.01 -10.24 16.31
C PRO A 73 0.14 -11.26 16.41
N ASP A 74 -0.17 -12.51 16.76
CA ASP A 74 0.85 -13.56 16.89
C ASP A 74 1.46 -13.94 15.55
N ASP A 75 0.66 -14.02 14.48
CA ASP A 75 1.15 -14.24 13.12
C ASP A 75 2.10 -13.11 12.69
N VAL A 76 1.76 -11.87 12.98
CA VAL A 76 2.60 -10.71 12.63
C VAL A 76 3.90 -10.70 13.45
N SER A 77 3.84 -11.07 14.72
CA SER A 77 5.03 -11.16 15.57
C SER A 77 5.99 -12.24 15.05
N ALA A 78 5.47 -13.42 14.69
CA ALA A 78 6.24 -14.51 14.11
C ALA A 78 6.80 -14.12 12.71
N LEU A 79 5.99 -13.44 11.88
CA LEU A 79 6.41 -12.94 10.56
C LEU A 79 7.57 -11.95 10.68
N MET A 80 7.52 -11.04 11.64
CA MET A 80 8.59 -10.06 11.87
C MET A 80 9.87 -10.74 12.31
N ALA A 81 9.81 -11.68 13.28
CA ALA A 81 10.96 -12.44 13.72
C ALA A 81 11.62 -13.23 12.58
N ALA A 82 10.81 -13.97 11.81
CA ALA A 82 11.29 -14.73 10.65
C ALA A 82 11.89 -13.82 9.57
N THR A 83 11.32 -12.61 9.34
CA THR A 83 11.84 -11.65 8.38
C THR A 83 13.24 -11.19 8.78
N LEU A 84 13.41 -10.76 10.02
CA LEU A 84 14.71 -10.30 10.54
C LEU A 84 15.76 -11.40 10.53
N GLU A 85 15.40 -12.64 10.90
CA GLU A 85 16.29 -13.78 10.88
C GLU A 85 16.73 -14.17 9.46
N GLN A 86 15.76 -14.36 8.55
CA GLN A 86 16.04 -14.90 7.21
C GLN A 86 16.67 -13.87 6.28
N LEU A 87 16.28 -12.59 6.37
CA LEU A 87 16.87 -11.53 5.56
C LEU A 87 18.10 -10.89 6.22
N GLY A 88 18.27 -11.05 7.53
CA GLY A 88 19.38 -10.45 8.29
C GLY A 88 19.15 -8.96 8.61
N GLY A 89 17.90 -8.48 8.56
CA GLY A 89 17.46 -7.11 8.83
C GLY A 89 16.27 -6.70 7.96
N LEU A 90 15.86 -5.44 8.05
CA LEU A 90 14.70 -4.92 7.31
C LEU A 90 14.81 -3.40 7.16
N GLU A 91 14.62 -2.87 5.96
CA GLU A 91 14.59 -1.42 5.67
C GLU A 91 13.22 -0.96 5.15
N ILE A 92 12.43 -1.87 4.57
CA ILE A 92 11.19 -1.48 3.88
C ILE A 92 10.03 -2.39 4.31
N LEU A 93 8.92 -1.77 4.72
CA LEU A 93 7.65 -2.44 4.93
C LEU A 93 6.65 -1.98 3.87
N VAL A 94 6.09 -2.92 3.10
CA VAL A 94 4.99 -2.66 2.16
C VAL A 94 3.71 -3.30 2.69
N ASN A 95 2.81 -2.48 3.23
CA ASN A 95 1.48 -2.88 3.66
C ASN A 95 0.53 -2.85 2.46
N ASN A 96 0.42 -3.98 1.76
CA ASN A 96 -0.43 -4.11 0.58
C ASN A 96 -1.66 -5.00 0.80
N ALA A 97 -1.66 -5.89 1.78
CA ALA A 97 -2.81 -6.76 2.05
C ALA A 97 -4.11 -5.95 2.24
N GLY A 98 -5.19 -6.39 1.60
CA GLY A 98 -6.49 -5.73 1.69
C GLY A 98 -7.60 -6.46 0.94
N VAL A 99 -8.85 -6.11 1.30
CA VAL A 99 -10.07 -6.66 0.72
C VAL A 99 -11.13 -5.56 0.57
N TYR A 100 -12.12 -5.75 -0.31
CA TYR A 100 -13.27 -4.84 -0.38
C TYR A 100 -14.18 -4.96 0.84
N GLY A 101 -14.39 -6.17 1.36
CA GLY A 101 -15.45 -6.47 2.31
C GLY A 101 -16.82 -6.52 1.62
N PRO A 102 -17.93 -6.45 2.40
CA PRO A 102 -19.27 -6.58 1.86
C PRO A 102 -19.63 -5.36 1.01
N MET A 103 -20.40 -5.62 -0.04
CA MET A 103 -20.88 -4.63 -1.00
C MET A 103 -22.40 -4.52 -0.92
N GLY A 104 -22.93 -3.30 -0.80
CA GLY A 104 -24.35 -3.04 -0.70
C GLY A 104 -24.70 -1.80 0.12
N PRO A 105 -26.01 -1.48 0.28
CA PRO A 105 -26.47 -0.44 1.20
C PRO A 105 -26.06 -0.79 2.64
N ILE A 106 -25.66 0.21 3.42
CA ILE A 106 -25.09 0.01 4.75
C ILE A 106 -26.01 -0.75 5.71
N GLU A 107 -27.31 -0.57 5.56
CA GLU A 107 -28.35 -1.24 6.36
C GLU A 107 -28.54 -2.72 6.00
N SER A 108 -27.97 -3.20 4.89
CA SER A 108 -28.17 -4.54 4.36
C SER A 108 -26.90 -5.40 4.30
N ILE A 109 -25.72 -4.82 4.59
CA ILE A 109 -24.46 -5.56 4.51
C ILE A 109 -24.30 -6.49 5.73
N ASP A 110 -23.58 -7.60 5.53
CA ASP A 110 -23.22 -8.49 6.63
C ASP A 110 -22.22 -7.81 7.57
N TRP A 111 -22.58 -7.76 8.86
CA TRP A 111 -21.77 -7.07 9.87
C TRP A 111 -20.45 -7.81 10.19
N ALA A 112 -20.45 -9.14 10.15
CA ALA A 112 -19.24 -9.90 10.42
C ALA A 112 -18.23 -9.73 9.27
N GLU A 113 -18.70 -9.69 8.02
CA GLU A 113 -17.86 -9.40 6.86
C GLU A 113 -17.32 -7.95 6.89
N PHE A 114 -18.15 -6.98 7.31
CA PHE A 114 -17.72 -5.60 7.51
C PHE A 114 -16.57 -5.52 8.52
N THR A 115 -16.77 -6.10 9.71
CA THR A 115 -15.75 -6.10 10.77
C THR A 115 -14.46 -6.79 10.31
N ARG A 116 -14.60 -7.94 9.64
CA ARG A 116 -13.44 -8.65 9.08
C ARG A 116 -12.66 -7.81 8.06
N ALA A 117 -13.37 -7.05 7.21
CA ALA A 117 -12.72 -6.17 6.24
C ALA A 117 -11.95 -5.02 6.94
N MET A 118 -12.54 -4.44 8.00
CA MET A 118 -11.88 -3.42 8.81
C MET A 118 -10.63 -4.01 9.50
N ASP A 119 -10.72 -5.22 10.05
CA ASP A 119 -9.58 -5.91 10.68
C ASP A 119 -8.44 -6.16 9.68
N ILE A 120 -8.76 -6.67 8.50
CA ILE A 120 -7.74 -6.94 7.48
C ILE A 120 -7.10 -5.64 6.99
N ASN A 121 -7.91 -4.62 6.67
CA ASN A 121 -7.42 -3.40 6.03
C ASN A 121 -6.73 -2.46 7.03
N ILE A 122 -7.24 -2.33 8.26
CA ILE A 122 -6.72 -1.41 9.27
C ILE A 122 -5.74 -2.14 10.19
N ASN A 123 -6.18 -3.16 10.94
CA ASN A 123 -5.30 -3.86 11.87
C ASN A 123 -4.16 -4.56 11.11
N GLY A 124 -4.45 -5.10 9.91
CA GLY A 124 -3.42 -5.68 9.03
C GLY A 124 -2.39 -4.68 8.48
N SER A 125 -2.62 -3.37 8.64
CA SER A 125 -1.62 -2.32 8.40
C SER A 125 -0.96 -1.84 9.69
N VAL A 126 -1.72 -1.71 10.77
CA VAL A 126 -1.25 -1.24 12.08
C VAL A 126 -0.28 -2.22 12.72
N LEU A 127 -0.61 -3.51 12.72
CA LEU A 127 0.20 -4.54 13.39
C LEU A 127 1.60 -4.67 12.79
N PRO A 128 1.80 -4.77 11.46
CA PRO A 128 3.13 -4.78 10.87
C PRO A 128 3.90 -3.46 11.12
N MET A 129 3.25 -2.28 11.05
CA MET A 129 3.90 -1.01 11.40
C MET A 129 4.38 -1.03 12.85
N ARG A 130 3.52 -1.42 13.79
CA ARG A 130 3.86 -1.51 15.21
C ARG A 130 5.03 -2.45 15.45
N ALA A 131 5.07 -3.57 14.74
CA ALA A 131 6.12 -4.58 14.90
C ALA A 131 7.48 -4.12 14.33
N VAL A 132 7.50 -3.37 13.22
CA VAL A 132 8.75 -2.95 12.56
C VAL A 132 9.35 -1.69 13.17
N LEU A 133 8.55 -0.78 13.72
CA LEU A 133 9.02 0.53 14.18
C LEU A 133 10.14 0.49 15.23
N PRO A 134 10.17 -0.43 16.22
CA PRO A 134 11.31 -0.54 17.13
C PRO A 134 12.63 -0.79 16.40
N HIS A 135 12.62 -1.70 15.41
CA HIS A 135 13.80 -2.00 14.59
C HIS A 135 14.22 -0.81 13.74
N PHE A 136 13.28 -0.14 13.06
CA PHE A 136 13.57 1.05 12.26
C PHE A 136 14.10 2.22 13.09
N LYS A 137 13.55 2.44 14.30
CA LYS A 137 14.05 3.46 15.24
C LYS A 137 15.47 3.17 15.69
N GLN A 138 15.79 1.91 15.99
CA GLN A 138 17.12 1.49 16.43
C GLN A 138 18.18 1.72 15.34
N GLN A 139 17.86 1.39 14.08
CA GLN A 139 18.79 1.60 12.96
C GLN A 139 18.73 3.02 12.37
N ARG A 140 17.80 3.87 12.83
CA ARG A 140 17.56 5.25 12.37
C ARG A 140 17.33 5.35 10.86
N TYR A 141 16.63 4.37 10.31
CA TYR A 141 16.24 4.31 8.92
C TYR A 141 15.05 3.36 8.74
N GLY A 142 14.10 3.74 7.89
CA GLY A 142 13.00 2.87 7.49
C GLY A 142 12.08 3.52 6.47
N LYS A 143 11.49 2.69 5.62
CA LYS A 143 10.47 3.10 4.65
C LYS A 143 9.21 2.28 4.87
N ILE A 144 8.08 2.95 5.05
CA ILE A 144 6.78 2.30 5.13
C ILE A 144 5.94 2.77 3.95
N VAL A 145 5.59 1.84 3.09
CA VAL A 145 4.74 2.06 1.90
C VAL A 145 3.37 1.46 2.17
N GLN A 146 2.35 2.31 2.31
CA GLN A 146 0.98 1.92 2.61
C GLN A 146 0.13 1.91 1.33
N LEU A 147 -0.47 0.78 0.97
CA LEU A 147 -1.35 0.72 -0.20
C LEU A 147 -2.75 1.23 0.16
N SER A 148 -3.08 2.39 -0.37
CA SER A 148 -4.39 3.04 -0.27
C SER A 148 -5.24 2.76 -1.52
N GLY A 149 -6.09 3.69 -1.91
CA GLY A 149 -6.96 3.62 -3.08
C GLY A 149 -7.89 4.82 -3.17
N GLY A 150 -8.65 4.91 -4.25
CA GLY A 150 -9.52 6.06 -4.52
C GLY A 150 -10.57 6.35 -3.44
N GLY A 151 -10.92 5.35 -2.63
CA GLY A 151 -11.83 5.50 -1.48
C GLY A 151 -11.27 6.35 -0.35
N ALA A 152 -9.97 6.64 -0.31
CA ALA A 152 -9.38 7.49 0.71
C ALA A 152 -9.75 8.98 0.55
N THR A 153 -9.94 9.43 -0.68
CA THR A 153 -10.21 10.85 -1.00
C THR A 153 -11.58 11.08 -1.60
N ASN A 154 -12.26 10.02 -2.04
CA ASN A 154 -13.58 10.12 -2.66
C ASN A 154 -14.56 9.13 -2.04
N PRO A 155 -15.84 9.50 -1.88
CA PRO A 155 -16.85 8.56 -1.45
C PRO A 155 -16.98 7.39 -2.45
N LEU A 156 -17.06 6.16 -1.91
CA LEU A 156 -17.42 4.98 -2.68
C LEU A 156 -18.71 4.40 -2.10
N PRO A 157 -19.87 4.81 -2.60
CA PRO A 157 -21.16 4.26 -2.16
C PRO A 157 -21.18 2.75 -2.33
N ARG A 158 -21.81 2.05 -1.36
CA ARG A 158 -21.98 0.59 -1.36
C ARG A 158 -20.69 -0.25 -1.21
N ILE A 159 -19.52 0.38 -1.11
CA ILE A 159 -18.23 -0.26 -0.81
C ILE A 159 -17.63 0.44 0.42
N ILE A 160 -18.45 0.56 1.46
CA ILE A 160 -18.22 1.48 2.59
C ILE A 160 -17.07 1.01 3.47
N ALA A 161 -16.98 -0.31 3.76
CA ALA A 161 -15.89 -0.86 4.57
C ALA A 161 -14.52 -0.56 3.94
N TYR A 162 -14.41 -0.76 2.63
CA TYR A 162 -13.17 -0.45 1.90
C TYR A 162 -12.86 1.04 1.93
N ALA A 163 -13.81 1.91 1.54
CA ALA A 163 -13.58 3.35 1.48
C ALA A 163 -13.17 3.92 2.84
N ALA A 164 -13.90 3.56 3.90
CA ALA A 164 -13.58 3.99 5.26
C ALA A 164 -12.20 3.51 5.71
N SER A 165 -11.86 2.23 5.44
CA SER A 165 -10.54 1.70 5.79
C SER A 165 -9.41 2.37 5.03
N LYS A 166 -9.59 2.70 3.74
CA LYS A 166 -8.55 3.36 2.94
C LYS A 166 -8.32 4.81 3.36
N ALA A 167 -9.35 5.53 3.80
CA ALA A 167 -9.19 6.84 4.43
C ALA A 167 -8.47 6.74 5.79
N ALA A 168 -8.86 5.76 6.62
CA ALA A 168 -8.25 5.55 7.93
C ALA A 168 -6.75 5.25 7.85
N ILE A 169 -6.31 4.37 6.93
CA ILE A 169 -4.88 4.03 6.81
C ILE A 169 -4.03 5.17 6.24
N VAL A 170 -4.59 6.05 5.40
CA VAL A 170 -3.87 7.26 4.96
C VAL A 170 -3.65 8.19 6.14
N ARG A 171 -4.70 8.48 6.93
CA ARG A 171 -4.55 9.31 8.13
C ARG A 171 -3.61 8.67 9.17
N LEU A 172 -3.65 7.36 9.32
CA LEU A 172 -2.70 6.63 10.15
C LEU A 172 -1.25 6.84 9.67
N ALA A 173 -1.00 6.67 8.37
CA ALA A 173 0.32 6.87 7.77
C ALA A 173 0.85 8.30 8.01
N GLU A 174 0.01 9.33 7.81
CA GLU A 174 0.36 10.72 8.08
C GLU A 174 0.70 10.96 9.55
N SER A 175 -0.08 10.39 10.48
CA SER A 175 0.14 10.55 11.92
C SER A 175 1.43 9.86 12.36
N VAL A 176 1.66 8.62 11.92
CA VAL A 176 2.91 7.89 12.22
C VAL A 176 4.12 8.59 11.60
N ALA A 177 3.99 9.17 10.40
CA ALA A 177 5.06 9.93 9.77
C ALA A 177 5.57 11.09 10.65
N VAL A 178 4.64 11.79 11.33
CA VAL A 178 5.00 12.88 12.27
C VAL A 178 5.73 12.33 13.49
N ASP A 179 5.27 11.19 14.03
CA ASP A 179 5.84 10.57 15.24
C ASP A 179 7.25 10.02 15.03
N VAL A 180 7.62 9.67 13.79
CA VAL A 180 8.85 8.93 13.50
C VAL A 180 9.86 9.69 12.64
N LYS A 181 9.57 10.93 12.21
CA LYS A 181 10.44 11.72 11.32
C LYS A 181 11.85 11.90 11.85
N ASP A 182 11.99 12.10 13.17
CA ASP A 182 13.29 12.36 13.81
C ASP A 182 14.18 11.10 13.90
N PHE A 183 13.63 9.95 13.51
CA PHE A 183 14.34 8.67 13.43
C PHE A 183 14.77 8.30 11.99
N GLY A 184 14.59 9.19 11.02
CA GLY A 184 14.90 8.88 9.62
C GLY A 184 13.97 7.83 9.00
N ILE A 185 12.70 7.82 9.44
CA ILE A 185 11.69 6.87 8.94
C ILE A 185 10.66 7.64 8.11
N ASP A 186 10.48 7.23 6.86
CA ASP A 186 9.49 7.80 5.96
C ASP A 186 8.27 6.88 5.84
N VAL A 187 7.08 7.45 5.92
CA VAL A 187 5.80 6.73 5.84
C VAL A 187 4.93 7.40 4.80
N ASN A 188 4.66 6.72 3.69
CA ASN A 188 3.85 7.25 2.59
C ASN A 188 2.77 6.27 2.15
N SER A 189 1.71 6.81 1.56
CA SER A 189 0.61 6.05 1.00
C SER A 189 0.60 6.13 -0.53
N ILE A 190 0.27 5.03 -1.19
CA ILE A 190 0.10 4.96 -2.65
C ILE A 190 -1.39 4.80 -3.00
N ALA A 191 -1.90 5.65 -3.91
CA ALA A 191 -3.12 5.40 -4.65
C ALA A 191 -2.76 4.81 -6.02
N PRO A 192 -2.88 3.47 -6.22
CA PRO A 192 -2.29 2.80 -7.39
C PRO A 192 -3.12 2.94 -8.67
N GLY A 193 -4.30 3.56 -8.62
CA GLY A 193 -5.25 3.60 -9.71
C GLY A 193 -6.22 2.41 -9.73
N ALA A 194 -7.03 2.29 -10.79
CA ALA A 194 -7.87 1.14 -11.01
C ALA A 194 -7.05 0.02 -11.66
N LEU A 195 -6.93 -1.10 -10.98
CA LEU A 195 -6.07 -2.21 -11.36
C LEU A 195 -6.88 -3.41 -11.82
N ASN A 196 -6.42 -4.12 -12.83
CA ASN A 196 -6.97 -5.42 -13.23
C ASN A 196 -6.44 -6.50 -12.27
N THR A 197 -7.21 -6.81 -11.25
CA THR A 197 -6.86 -7.77 -10.19
C THR A 197 -8.11 -8.53 -9.77
N ARG A 198 -7.91 -9.60 -8.98
CA ARG A 198 -9.01 -10.34 -8.36
C ARG A 198 -10.05 -9.42 -7.67
N MET A 199 -9.63 -8.28 -7.10
CA MET A 199 -10.56 -7.32 -6.51
C MET A 199 -11.50 -6.71 -7.58
N MET A 200 -11.01 -6.44 -8.80
CA MET A 200 -11.86 -6.00 -9.91
C MET A 200 -12.83 -7.09 -10.31
N ASP A 201 -12.38 -8.33 -10.40
CA ASP A 201 -13.25 -9.49 -10.74
C ASP A 201 -14.34 -9.67 -9.69
N GLU A 202 -14.02 -9.58 -8.38
CA GLU A 202 -15.00 -9.63 -7.28
C GLU A 202 -16.05 -8.53 -7.39
N LEU A 203 -15.63 -7.31 -7.72
CA LEU A 203 -16.53 -6.17 -7.89
C LEU A 203 -17.50 -6.38 -9.08
N LEU A 204 -16.97 -6.82 -10.22
CA LEU A 204 -17.78 -7.08 -11.40
C LEU A 204 -18.72 -8.27 -11.19
N ALA A 205 -18.27 -9.31 -10.49
CA ALA A 205 -19.10 -10.46 -10.13
C ALA A 205 -20.25 -10.11 -9.17
N ALA A 206 -20.04 -9.12 -8.27
CA ALA A 206 -21.09 -8.64 -7.37
C ALA A 206 -22.24 -7.92 -8.11
N GLY A 207 -21.98 -7.36 -9.28
CA GLY A 207 -22.95 -6.76 -10.16
C GLY A 207 -23.46 -5.37 -9.76
N ALA A 208 -24.14 -4.71 -10.68
CA ALA A 208 -24.59 -3.32 -10.53
C ALA A 208 -25.55 -3.10 -9.34
N SER A 209 -26.36 -4.10 -9.00
CA SER A 209 -27.28 -4.01 -7.85
C SER A 209 -26.55 -3.91 -6.50
N ALA A 210 -25.39 -4.56 -6.37
CA ALA A 210 -24.58 -4.52 -5.15
C ALA A 210 -23.72 -3.24 -5.08
N VAL A 211 -23.01 -2.88 -6.15
CA VAL A 211 -22.03 -1.80 -6.13
C VAL A 211 -22.55 -0.43 -6.63
N GLY A 212 -23.77 -0.41 -7.15
CA GLY A 212 -24.38 0.77 -7.77
C GLY A 212 -24.07 0.89 -9.26
N GLU A 213 -25.11 1.22 -10.04
CA GLU A 213 -25.10 1.22 -11.52
C GLU A 213 -23.96 2.06 -12.12
N ALA A 214 -23.81 3.31 -11.64
CA ALA A 214 -22.83 4.23 -12.19
C ALA A 214 -21.38 3.75 -11.92
N PHE A 215 -21.12 3.23 -10.72
CA PHE A 215 -19.80 2.71 -10.38
C PHE A 215 -19.48 1.42 -11.12
N TYR A 216 -20.48 0.51 -11.21
CA TYR A 216 -20.36 -0.73 -11.98
C TYR A 216 -20.01 -0.45 -13.46
N LYS A 217 -20.78 0.43 -14.14
CA LYS A 217 -20.53 0.80 -15.54
C LYS A 217 -19.13 1.36 -15.74
N ARG A 218 -18.70 2.23 -14.81
CA ARG A 218 -17.35 2.79 -14.87
C ARG A 218 -16.28 1.71 -14.75
N MET A 219 -16.41 0.76 -13.81
CA MET A 219 -15.43 -0.31 -13.63
C MET A 219 -15.44 -1.32 -14.78
N ALA A 220 -16.61 -1.67 -15.30
CA ALA A 220 -16.74 -2.52 -16.47
C ALA A 220 -16.07 -1.89 -17.71
N SER A 221 -16.34 -0.59 -17.97
CA SER A 221 -15.66 0.14 -19.05
C SER A 221 -14.15 0.17 -18.88
N LEU A 222 -13.63 0.38 -17.66
CA LEU A 222 -12.19 0.34 -17.40
C LEU A 222 -11.60 -1.07 -17.61
N ALA A 223 -12.33 -2.12 -17.24
CA ALA A 223 -11.89 -3.50 -17.48
C ALA A 223 -11.75 -3.80 -18.98
N GLU A 224 -12.62 -3.21 -19.83
CA GLU A 224 -12.59 -3.38 -21.28
C GLU A 224 -11.59 -2.45 -21.98
N SER A 225 -11.55 -1.16 -21.60
CA SER A 225 -10.75 -0.13 -22.27
C SER A 225 -9.30 -0.04 -21.79
N GLY A 226 -9.00 -0.65 -20.65
CA GLY A 226 -7.68 -0.67 -20.02
C GLY A 226 -7.66 -0.04 -18.63
N THR A 227 -7.09 -0.78 -17.71
CA THR A 227 -6.81 -0.36 -16.32
C THR A 227 -5.38 0.20 -16.21
N THR A 228 -5.06 0.80 -15.08
CA THR A 228 -3.65 1.15 -14.79
C THR A 228 -2.81 -0.13 -14.74
N PRO A 229 -1.69 -0.24 -15.48
CA PRO A 229 -0.78 -1.36 -15.37
C PRO A 229 -0.23 -1.51 -13.94
N LEU A 230 -0.07 -2.75 -13.47
CA LEU A 230 0.45 -3.03 -12.11
C LEU A 230 1.85 -2.44 -11.90
N GLU A 231 2.63 -2.39 -12.97
CA GLU A 231 3.99 -1.87 -13.01
C GLU A 231 4.09 -0.40 -12.60
N VAL A 232 3.05 0.40 -12.88
CA VAL A 232 3.02 1.83 -12.51
C VAL A 232 2.99 1.97 -10.98
N GLY A 233 2.12 1.23 -10.31
CA GLY A 233 2.07 1.19 -8.84
C GLY A 233 3.31 0.57 -8.22
N ALA A 234 3.86 -0.48 -8.87
CA ALA A 234 5.09 -1.14 -8.42
C ALA A 234 6.31 -0.22 -8.55
N SER A 235 6.42 0.58 -9.62
CA SER A 235 7.50 1.54 -9.82
C SER A 235 7.47 2.67 -8.77
N LEU A 236 6.29 3.19 -8.44
CA LEU A 236 6.17 4.15 -7.33
C LEU A 236 6.56 3.50 -5.99
N ALA A 237 6.21 2.22 -5.75
CA ALA A 237 6.63 1.53 -4.55
C ALA A 237 8.17 1.37 -4.48
N VAL A 238 8.84 1.09 -5.61
CA VAL A 238 10.31 1.07 -5.71
C VAL A 238 10.89 2.45 -5.39
N TYR A 239 10.34 3.52 -5.97
CA TYR A 239 10.78 4.90 -5.70
C TYR A 239 10.66 5.22 -4.21
N LEU A 240 9.51 4.95 -3.58
CA LEU A 240 9.29 5.22 -2.16
C LEU A 240 10.11 4.32 -1.22
N GLY A 241 10.56 3.16 -1.68
CA GLY A 241 11.49 2.29 -0.96
C GLY A 241 12.96 2.70 -1.12
N SER A 242 13.29 3.55 -2.09
CA SER A 242 14.66 3.94 -2.42
C SER A 242 15.14 5.18 -1.67
N ALA A 243 16.44 5.43 -1.71
CA ALA A 243 17.05 6.66 -1.17
C ALA A 243 16.60 7.93 -1.93
N ALA A 244 16.10 7.80 -3.17
CA ALA A 244 15.59 8.94 -3.92
C ALA A 244 14.40 9.63 -3.22
N SER A 245 13.63 8.89 -2.40
CA SER A 245 12.51 9.41 -1.62
C SER A 245 12.86 9.80 -0.18
N ASP A 246 14.14 9.82 0.22
CA ASP A 246 14.53 10.15 1.60
C ASP A 246 14.03 11.55 1.98
N GLY A 247 13.32 11.62 3.12
CA GLY A 247 12.72 12.86 3.64
C GLY A 247 11.35 13.20 3.03
N ILE A 248 10.84 12.44 2.06
CA ILE A 248 9.45 12.53 1.59
C ILE A 248 8.62 11.62 2.49
N THR A 249 7.77 12.20 3.34
CA THR A 249 7.00 11.46 4.34
C THR A 249 5.63 12.08 4.58
N GLY A 250 4.66 11.28 5.02
CA GLY A 250 3.29 11.71 5.31
C GLY A 250 2.49 12.07 4.06
N ARG A 251 2.74 11.45 2.91
CA ARG A 251 2.09 11.78 1.63
C ARG A 251 1.24 10.65 1.10
N LEU A 252 0.12 11.02 0.47
CA LEU A 252 -0.71 10.14 -0.36
C LEU A 252 -0.41 10.48 -1.82
N ILE A 253 0.29 9.59 -2.50
CA ILE A 253 0.78 9.82 -3.87
C ILE A 253 0.04 8.89 -4.82
N SER A 254 -0.45 9.44 -5.92
CA SER A 254 -1.12 8.68 -6.96
C SER A 254 -0.13 8.20 -8.01
N ALA A 255 -0.06 6.89 -8.22
CA ALA A 255 0.87 6.32 -9.18
C ALA A 255 0.59 6.75 -10.64
N PRO A 256 -0.68 6.80 -11.12
CA PRO A 256 -0.96 7.20 -12.50
C PRO A 256 -1.07 8.72 -12.73
N TRP A 257 -1.21 9.56 -11.65
CA TRP A 257 -1.60 10.95 -11.84
C TRP A 257 -0.58 11.97 -11.34
N ASP A 258 0.30 11.59 -10.41
CA ASP A 258 1.26 12.51 -9.82
C ASP A 258 2.64 12.35 -10.45
N PRO A 259 3.43 13.44 -10.60
CA PRO A 259 4.79 13.41 -11.16
C PRO A 259 5.80 12.92 -10.11
N TRP A 260 5.58 11.71 -9.58
CA TRP A 260 6.31 11.20 -8.43
C TRP A 260 7.81 10.97 -8.71
N GLU A 261 8.22 10.80 -9.95
CA GLU A 261 9.62 10.66 -10.32
C GLU A 261 10.47 11.89 -9.97
N SER A 262 9.85 13.07 -9.91
CA SER A 262 10.51 14.36 -9.61
C SER A 262 10.23 14.89 -8.19
N LEU A 263 9.53 14.16 -7.34
CA LEU A 263 9.19 14.65 -5.98
C LEU A 263 10.44 14.95 -5.13
N HIS A 264 11.56 14.33 -5.43
CA HIS A 264 12.83 14.63 -4.75
C HIS A 264 13.32 16.06 -4.98
N ASP A 265 12.91 16.74 -6.03
CA ASP A 265 13.21 18.16 -6.29
C ASP A 265 12.33 19.09 -5.45
N HIS A 266 11.20 18.59 -4.94
CA HIS A 266 10.18 19.34 -4.21
C HIS A 266 10.13 19.03 -2.71
N ARG A 267 11.21 18.46 -2.14
CA ARG A 267 11.23 18.05 -0.71
C ARG A 267 10.90 19.19 0.26
N VAL A 268 11.41 20.39 -0.01
CA VAL A 268 11.21 21.55 0.86
C VAL A 268 9.75 22.00 0.85
N GLU A 269 9.14 22.08 -0.34
CA GLU A 269 7.72 22.43 -0.49
C GLU A 269 6.82 21.37 0.13
N LEU A 270 7.12 20.12 -0.09
CA LEU A 270 6.39 19.02 0.53
C LEU A 270 6.48 19.08 2.06
N ALA A 271 7.66 19.30 2.62
CA ALA A 271 7.86 19.33 4.07
C ALA A 271 7.14 20.51 4.74
N SER A 272 6.91 21.62 4.03
CA SER A 272 6.32 22.86 4.55
C SER A 272 4.85 23.07 4.14
N SER A 273 4.22 22.13 3.43
CA SER A 273 2.85 22.28 2.92
C SER A 273 1.98 21.05 3.21
N ASP A 274 0.69 21.17 2.91
CA ASP A 274 -0.29 20.09 2.97
C ASP A 274 -0.52 19.40 1.60
N ILE A 275 0.36 19.62 0.63
CA ILE A 275 0.31 18.95 -0.68
C ILE A 275 0.36 17.44 -0.47
N TYR A 276 -0.54 16.71 -1.13
CA TYR A 276 -0.70 15.26 -1.01
C TYR A 276 -1.04 14.73 0.40
N THR A 277 -1.79 15.53 1.19
CA THR A 277 -2.32 15.09 2.50
C THR A 277 -3.84 15.07 2.53
N LEU A 278 -4.41 14.32 3.49
CA LEU A 278 -5.83 14.41 3.80
C LEU A 278 -6.09 15.63 4.69
N ARG A 279 -6.87 16.60 4.18
CA ARG A 279 -7.30 17.74 4.96
C ARG A 279 -8.74 18.16 4.65
N ARG A 280 -9.29 18.98 5.53
CA ARG A 280 -10.58 19.60 5.29
C ARG A 280 -10.44 20.71 4.25
N ILE A 281 -11.23 20.63 3.19
CA ILE A 281 -11.37 21.71 2.20
C ILE A 281 -12.32 22.74 2.80
N VAL A 282 -11.90 24.02 2.78
CA VAL A 282 -12.68 25.12 3.31
C VAL A 282 -13.04 26.12 2.20
N PRO A 283 -14.01 27.05 2.40
CA PRO A 283 -14.47 27.97 1.35
C PRO A 283 -13.35 28.72 0.64
N ARG A 284 -12.37 29.24 1.34
CA ARG A 284 -11.21 29.94 0.77
C ARG A 284 -10.39 29.09 -0.22
N ASP A 285 -10.36 27.75 -0.05
CA ASP A 285 -9.66 26.85 -0.97
C ASP A 285 -10.36 26.76 -2.34
N ARG A 286 -11.56 27.32 -2.43
CA ARG A 286 -12.37 27.43 -3.64
C ARG A 286 -12.68 28.89 -3.99
N SER A 287 -11.85 29.84 -3.53
CA SER A 287 -12.01 31.28 -3.75
C SER A 287 -13.38 31.82 -3.27
N GLN A 288 -13.94 31.22 -2.22
CA GLN A 288 -15.18 31.67 -1.59
C GLN A 288 -14.86 32.43 -0.30
N THR A 289 -15.62 33.49 -0.02
CA THR A 289 -15.39 34.40 1.13
C THR A 289 -16.26 34.10 2.34
N TRP A 290 -17.29 33.25 2.19
CA TRP A 290 -18.15 32.86 3.30
C TRP A 290 -17.45 31.83 4.20
N GLY A 291 -17.59 31.97 5.53
CA GLY A 291 -17.00 31.05 6.52
C GLY A 291 -15.62 31.44 7.03
N ASP A 292 -15.03 32.52 6.56
CA ASP A 292 -13.85 33.13 7.19
C ASP A 292 -14.30 33.83 8.50
N LYS A 293 -13.68 33.42 9.63
CA LYS A 293 -13.84 34.06 10.95
C LYS A 293 -12.56 34.75 11.32
#